data_7a40a96dfb1fbfd34d38578b64ef2c0d
#
_entry.id   7a40a96dfb1fbfd34d38578b64ef2c0d
#
_cell.length_a   1.000
_cell.length_b   1.000
_cell.length_c   1.000
_cell.angle_alpha   90.00
_cell.angle_beta   90.00
_cell.angle_gamma   90.00
#
_symmetry.space_group_name_H-M   'P 1'
#
loop_
_entity.id
_entity.type
_entity.pdbx_description
1 polymer ?
#
loop_
_entity_poly.entity_id
_entity_poly.type
_entity_poly.pdbx_seq_one_letter_code
_entity_poly.pdbx_strand_id
1 'polypeptide(L)'
;MASLMLIAIGSALCSNVVLSQFLGICSFLGVSKKTETAAGMGGAVVFVITIASFVASLLYKFILVPTHFEYLKTIVFILVIAALVQIVEMFLKKFVPSLYKALGVYLPLITTNCAVLGVALNNVKYEYSILESVVNGFATGVGYLIAIVLLAGIREKMEYNDIPESFQGMPIVLLTAALMAIAFFGFS
;
A
#
# COMPACT_ATOMS: atom_id res chain seq x y z
N MET A 1 -9.59 13.56 19.15
CA MET A 1 -8.73 14.16 18.09
C MET A 1 -7.26 13.78 18.27
N ALA A 2 -6.70 13.87 19.48
CA ALA A 2 -5.30 13.45 19.70
C ALA A 2 -5.02 11.97 19.36
N SER A 3 -5.95 11.05 19.63
CA SER A 3 -5.81 9.64 19.28
C SER A 3 -5.78 9.40 17.77
N LEU A 4 -6.58 10.13 16.98
CA LEU A 4 -6.60 10.02 15.52
C LEU A 4 -5.29 10.54 14.89
N MET A 5 -4.73 11.63 15.41
CA MET A 5 -3.43 12.14 14.95
C MET A 5 -2.29 11.17 15.29
N LEU A 6 -2.32 10.55 16.46
CA LEU A 6 -1.35 9.53 16.86
C LEU A 6 -1.43 8.29 15.95
N ILE A 7 -2.63 7.80 15.65
CA ILE A 7 -2.84 6.71 14.69
C ILE A 7 -2.31 7.09 13.31
N ALA A 8 -2.62 8.30 12.83
CA ALA A 8 -2.20 8.75 11.50
C ALA A 8 -0.66 8.84 11.38
N ILE A 9 0.00 9.49 12.33
CA ILE A 9 1.48 9.64 12.32
C ILE A 9 2.16 8.29 12.55
N GLY A 10 1.65 7.49 13.49
CA GLY A 10 2.17 6.16 13.78
C GLY A 10 2.10 5.24 12.56
N SER A 11 0.97 5.22 11.84
CA SER A 11 0.78 4.36 10.67
C SER A 11 1.54 4.85 9.43
N ALA A 12 1.75 6.15 9.28
CA ALA A 12 2.47 6.70 8.13
C ALA A 12 3.99 6.54 8.26
N LEU A 13 4.57 6.80 9.43
CA LEU A 13 6.01 6.87 9.65
C LEU A 13 6.54 5.70 10.48
N CYS A 14 6.01 5.48 11.69
CA CYS A 14 6.56 4.47 12.62
C CYS A 14 6.26 3.04 12.15
N SER A 15 5.00 2.75 11.80
CA SER A 15 4.56 1.44 11.34
C SER A 15 4.29 1.43 9.83
N ASN A 16 5.24 1.96 9.04
CA ASN A 16 5.08 1.98 7.58
C ASN A 16 4.90 0.55 7.06
N VAL A 17 3.77 0.31 6.38
CA VAL A 17 3.35 -1.02 5.94
C VAL A 17 4.36 -1.69 5.01
N VAL A 18 5.10 -0.93 4.22
CA VAL A 18 6.12 -1.47 3.30
C VAL A 18 7.44 -1.74 4.02
N LEU A 19 7.95 -0.76 4.76
CA LEU A 19 9.30 -0.79 5.32
C LEU A 19 9.37 -1.54 6.66
N SER A 20 8.28 -1.53 7.44
CA SER A 20 8.22 -2.22 8.74
C SER A 20 7.57 -3.61 8.64
N GLN A 21 6.48 -3.74 7.87
CA GLN A 21 5.72 -5.00 7.76
C GLN A 21 6.05 -5.78 6.48
N PHE A 22 6.85 -5.22 5.58
CA PHE A 22 7.23 -5.82 4.29
C PHE A 22 6.03 -6.20 3.40
N LEU A 23 4.91 -5.51 3.54
CA LEU A 23 3.72 -5.71 2.73
C LEU A 23 3.70 -4.75 1.54
N GLY A 24 3.27 -5.25 0.38
CA GLY A 24 3.23 -4.44 -0.85
C GLY A 24 4.56 -4.33 -1.60
N ILE A 25 5.54 -5.20 -1.30
CA ILE A 25 6.86 -5.19 -1.93
C ILE A 25 6.77 -5.43 -3.44
N CYS A 26 5.81 -6.22 -3.92
CA CYS A 26 5.64 -6.53 -5.34
C CYS A 26 5.46 -5.27 -6.18
N SER A 27 4.56 -4.38 -5.75
CA SER A 27 4.33 -3.09 -6.41
C SER A 27 5.44 -2.08 -6.11
N PHE A 28 5.99 -2.12 -4.91
CA PHE A 28 7.08 -1.27 -4.46
C PHE A 28 8.35 -1.43 -5.32
N LEU A 29 8.77 -2.68 -5.57
CA LEU A 29 9.94 -2.98 -6.42
C LEU A 29 9.62 -2.88 -7.92
N GLY A 30 8.41 -3.29 -8.32
CA GLY A 30 8.03 -3.37 -9.74
C GLY A 30 7.87 -2.00 -10.40
N VAL A 31 7.26 -1.03 -9.70
CA VAL A 31 6.87 0.26 -10.28
C VAL A 31 7.83 1.41 -9.95
N SER A 32 8.82 1.19 -9.11
CA SER A 32 9.77 2.22 -8.65
C SER A 32 10.90 2.57 -9.64
N LYS A 33 10.75 2.26 -10.96
CA LYS A 33 11.76 2.58 -11.98
C LYS A 33 11.80 4.07 -12.31
N LYS A 34 10.66 4.76 -12.32
CA LYS A 34 10.53 6.19 -12.59
C LYS A 34 9.69 6.85 -11.53
N THR A 35 10.08 8.04 -11.09
CA THR A 35 9.37 8.80 -10.05
C THR A 35 7.94 9.16 -10.45
N GLU A 36 7.69 9.49 -11.72
CA GLU A 36 6.33 9.80 -12.21
C GLU A 36 5.39 8.60 -12.12
N THR A 37 5.84 7.41 -12.55
CA THR A 37 5.03 6.18 -12.46
C THR A 37 4.85 5.72 -11.02
N ALA A 38 5.87 5.89 -10.18
CA ALA A 38 5.82 5.60 -8.75
C ALA A 38 4.82 6.50 -8.02
N ALA A 39 4.81 7.80 -8.31
CA ALA A 39 3.86 8.74 -7.73
C ALA A 39 2.41 8.44 -8.16
N GLY A 40 2.18 8.14 -9.45
CA GLY A 40 0.87 7.74 -9.97
C GLY A 40 0.35 6.46 -9.33
N MET A 41 1.22 5.45 -9.21
CA MET A 41 0.89 4.19 -8.54
C MET A 41 0.62 4.40 -7.04
N GLY A 42 1.45 5.19 -6.37
CA GLY A 42 1.27 5.51 -4.96
C GLY A 42 -0.07 6.21 -4.69
N GLY A 43 -0.45 7.19 -5.52
CA GLY A 43 -1.74 7.85 -5.43
C GLY A 43 -2.94 6.90 -5.62
N ALA A 44 -2.85 5.99 -6.60
CA ALA A 44 -3.87 4.97 -6.82
C ALA A 44 -3.98 4.02 -5.60
N VAL A 45 -2.86 3.62 -5.02
CA VAL A 45 -2.82 2.76 -3.82
C VAL A 45 -3.41 3.48 -2.60
N VAL A 46 -3.12 4.78 -2.38
CA VAL A 46 -3.75 5.57 -1.31
C VAL A 46 -5.27 5.52 -1.42
N PHE A 47 -5.79 5.77 -2.61
CA PHE A 47 -7.23 5.76 -2.87
C PHE A 47 -7.85 4.38 -2.59
N VAL A 48 -7.23 3.33 -3.13
CA VAL A 48 -7.71 1.95 -2.96
C VAL A 48 -7.66 1.50 -1.50
N ILE A 49 -6.56 1.77 -0.77
CA ILE A 49 -6.44 1.39 0.66
C ILE A 49 -7.51 2.10 1.48
N THR A 50 -7.78 3.39 1.22
CA THR A 50 -8.77 4.16 1.97
C THR A 50 -10.17 3.58 1.78
N ILE A 51 -10.58 3.31 0.53
CA ILE A 51 -11.89 2.72 0.23
C ILE A 51 -11.98 1.29 0.79
N ALA A 52 -10.94 0.48 0.60
CA ALA A 52 -10.90 -0.88 1.10
C ALA A 52 -11.00 -0.94 2.62
N SER A 53 -10.33 -0.04 3.34
CA SER A 53 -10.41 0.08 4.80
C SER A 53 -11.82 0.45 5.26
N PHE A 54 -12.49 1.38 4.56
CA PHE A 54 -13.87 1.74 4.86
C PHE A 54 -14.82 0.56 4.67
N VAL A 55 -14.78 -0.09 3.50
CA VAL A 55 -15.69 -1.20 3.17
C VAL A 55 -15.42 -2.43 4.03
N ALA A 56 -14.13 -2.77 4.25
CA ALA A 56 -13.76 -3.90 5.11
C ALA A 56 -14.22 -3.71 6.56
N SER A 57 -14.08 -2.50 7.11
CA SER A 57 -14.55 -2.16 8.46
C SER A 57 -16.07 -2.24 8.58
N LEU A 58 -16.78 -1.78 7.54
CA LEU A 58 -18.24 -1.84 7.48
C LEU A 58 -18.74 -3.30 7.40
N LEU A 59 -18.14 -4.11 6.52
CA LEU A 59 -18.45 -5.52 6.38
C LEU A 59 -18.17 -6.33 7.65
N TYR A 60 -17.00 -6.06 8.28
CA TYR A 60 -16.65 -6.72 9.53
C TYR A 60 -17.71 -6.47 10.60
N LYS A 61 -18.08 -5.20 10.81
CA LYS A 61 -19.02 -4.82 11.87
C LYS A 61 -20.47 -5.25 11.61
N PHE A 62 -20.92 -5.20 10.35
CA PHE A 62 -22.33 -5.49 10.01
C PHE A 62 -22.58 -6.95 9.64
N ILE A 63 -21.60 -7.67 9.11
CA ILE A 63 -21.79 -9.03 8.60
C ILE A 63 -21.02 -10.05 9.44
N LEU A 64 -19.71 -9.90 9.64
CA LEU A 64 -18.89 -10.92 10.28
C LEU A 64 -19.18 -11.06 11.78
N VAL A 65 -19.34 -9.96 12.50
CA VAL A 65 -19.61 -10.00 13.94
C VAL A 65 -20.95 -10.68 14.26
N PRO A 66 -22.09 -10.32 13.64
CA PRO A 66 -23.36 -10.94 13.97
C PRO A 66 -23.49 -12.40 13.48
N THR A 67 -22.72 -12.80 12.46
CA THR A 67 -22.78 -14.17 11.91
C THR A 67 -21.80 -15.15 12.56
N HIS A 68 -20.94 -14.69 13.49
CA HIS A 68 -19.86 -15.49 14.13
C HIS A 68 -18.89 -16.17 13.15
N PHE A 69 -18.77 -15.69 11.91
CA PHE A 69 -17.84 -16.18 10.89
C PHE A 69 -16.49 -15.46 10.90
N GLU A 70 -16.01 -15.04 12.07
CA GLU A 70 -14.70 -14.35 12.20
C GLU A 70 -13.52 -15.17 11.65
N TYR A 71 -13.65 -16.49 11.64
CA TYR A 71 -12.65 -17.40 11.08
C TYR A 71 -12.45 -17.19 9.57
N LEU A 72 -13.48 -16.81 8.83
CA LEU A 72 -13.44 -16.62 7.38
C LEU A 72 -13.08 -15.17 6.95
N LYS A 73 -12.75 -14.30 7.91
CA LYS A 73 -12.47 -12.88 7.66
C LYS A 73 -11.48 -12.63 6.52
N THR A 74 -10.39 -13.39 6.46
CA THR A 74 -9.34 -13.23 5.44
C THR A 74 -9.88 -13.53 4.03
N ILE A 75 -10.65 -14.60 3.86
CA ILE A 75 -11.22 -14.99 2.56
C ILE A 75 -12.23 -13.95 2.09
N VAL A 76 -13.10 -13.52 2.99
CA VAL A 76 -14.12 -12.49 2.69
C VAL A 76 -13.44 -11.17 2.30
N PHE A 77 -12.39 -10.75 3.00
CA PHE A 77 -11.68 -9.52 2.69
C PHE A 77 -10.97 -9.60 1.33
N ILE A 78 -10.31 -10.72 1.02
CA ILE A 78 -9.66 -10.90 -0.28
C ILE A 78 -10.69 -10.78 -1.40
N LEU A 79 -11.85 -11.44 -1.28
CA LEU A 79 -12.90 -11.42 -2.29
C LEU A 79 -13.48 -10.00 -2.48
N VAL A 80 -13.76 -9.32 -1.38
CA VAL A 80 -14.33 -7.97 -1.41
C VAL A 80 -13.33 -6.95 -1.96
N ILE A 81 -12.07 -7.02 -1.54
CA ILE A 81 -11.01 -6.14 -2.04
C ILE A 81 -10.81 -6.38 -3.54
N ALA A 82 -10.78 -7.63 -4.00
CA ALA A 82 -10.67 -7.94 -5.42
C ALA A 82 -11.84 -7.36 -6.22
N ALA A 83 -13.07 -7.49 -5.75
CA ALA A 83 -14.25 -6.91 -6.40
C ALA A 83 -14.20 -5.37 -6.45
N LEU A 84 -13.82 -4.73 -5.34
CA LEU A 84 -13.65 -3.28 -5.27
C LEU A 84 -12.61 -2.76 -6.26
N VAL A 85 -11.46 -3.40 -6.33
CA VAL A 85 -10.39 -2.95 -7.20
C VAL A 85 -10.74 -3.17 -8.67
N GLN A 86 -11.51 -4.20 -9.02
CA GLN A 86 -12.07 -4.38 -10.37
C GLN A 86 -12.98 -3.19 -10.76
N ILE A 87 -13.80 -2.71 -9.84
CA ILE A 87 -14.64 -1.52 -10.07
C ILE A 87 -13.76 -0.27 -10.26
N VAL A 88 -12.74 -0.09 -9.42
CA VAL A 88 -11.80 1.02 -9.52
C VAL A 88 -11.02 0.98 -10.85
N GLU A 89 -10.61 -0.20 -11.29
CA GLU A 89 -9.94 -0.39 -12.58
C GLU A 89 -10.83 0.04 -13.75
N MET A 90 -12.10 -0.38 -13.76
CA MET A 90 -13.06 0.05 -14.78
C MET A 90 -13.26 1.57 -14.77
N PHE A 91 -13.29 2.16 -13.59
CA PHE A 91 -13.41 3.61 -13.42
C PHE A 91 -12.17 4.35 -13.96
N LEU A 92 -10.97 3.92 -13.60
CA LEU A 92 -9.70 4.48 -14.11
C LEU A 92 -9.59 4.38 -15.61
N LYS A 93 -9.98 3.26 -16.20
CA LYS A 93 -9.99 3.04 -17.66
C LYS A 93 -10.89 4.05 -18.38
N LYS A 94 -12.00 4.42 -17.76
CA LYS A 94 -12.98 5.34 -18.37
C LYS A 94 -12.60 6.82 -18.17
N PHE A 95 -12.11 7.20 -16.98
CA PHE A 95 -11.91 8.61 -16.62
C PHE A 95 -10.49 9.12 -16.82
N VAL A 96 -9.49 8.26 -16.68
CA VAL A 96 -8.07 8.64 -16.77
C VAL A 96 -7.29 7.65 -17.64
N PRO A 97 -7.56 7.63 -18.99
CA PRO A 97 -6.92 6.67 -19.89
C PRO A 97 -5.41 6.86 -20.04
N SER A 98 -4.87 8.06 -19.78
CA SER A 98 -3.43 8.31 -19.79
C SER A 98 -2.72 7.59 -18.66
N LEU A 99 -3.26 7.65 -17.44
CA LEU A 99 -2.75 6.94 -16.27
C LEU A 99 -2.93 5.43 -16.43
N TYR A 100 -4.05 4.99 -16.99
CA TYR A 100 -4.31 3.59 -17.31
C TYR A 100 -3.25 3.03 -18.27
N LYS A 101 -2.88 3.76 -19.32
CA LYS A 101 -1.82 3.35 -20.27
C LYS A 101 -0.43 3.38 -19.64
N ALA A 102 -0.14 4.34 -18.76
CA ALA A 102 1.14 4.44 -18.06
C ALA A 102 1.32 3.31 -17.03
N LEU A 103 0.27 2.95 -16.32
CA LEU A 103 0.27 1.85 -15.34
C LEU A 103 0.14 0.47 -16.00
N GLY A 104 -0.55 0.36 -17.12
CA GLY A 104 -0.66 -0.80 -18.02
C GLY A 104 -0.62 -2.16 -17.33
N VAL A 105 0.50 -2.87 -17.49
CA VAL A 105 0.76 -4.20 -16.92
C VAL A 105 0.80 -4.21 -15.37
N TYR A 106 0.96 -3.05 -14.73
CA TYR A 106 1.06 -2.95 -13.27
C TYR A 106 -0.29 -2.84 -12.54
N LEU A 107 -1.39 -2.70 -13.29
CA LEU A 107 -2.73 -2.66 -12.69
C LEU A 107 -3.08 -3.91 -11.87
N PRO A 108 -2.78 -5.14 -12.31
CA PRO A 108 -2.96 -6.32 -11.48
C PRO A 108 -2.20 -6.28 -10.14
N LEU A 109 -1.09 -5.53 -10.07
CA LEU A 109 -0.34 -5.34 -8.81
C LEU A 109 -1.08 -4.46 -7.79
N ILE A 110 -2.07 -3.69 -8.22
CA ILE A 110 -2.96 -2.95 -7.30
C ILE A 110 -4.03 -3.90 -6.73
N THR A 111 -4.61 -4.76 -7.58
CA THR A 111 -5.64 -5.74 -7.19
C THR A 111 -5.13 -6.76 -6.19
N THR A 112 -3.93 -7.26 -6.40
CA THR A 112 -3.30 -8.28 -5.54
C THR A 112 -2.36 -7.68 -4.50
N ASN A 113 -2.49 -6.39 -4.20
CA ASN A 113 -1.59 -5.71 -3.28
C ASN A 113 -1.81 -6.16 -1.85
N CYS A 114 -0.82 -6.86 -1.30
CA CYS A 114 -0.85 -7.37 0.06
C CYS A 114 -0.88 -6.26 1.13
N ALA A 115 -0.47 -5.02 0.81
CA ALA A 115 -0.60 -3.89 1.71
C ALA A 115 -2.08 -3.54 1.99
N VAL A 116 -2.94 -3.59 0.96
CA VAL A 116 -4.39 -3.34 1.11
C VAL A 116 -5.02 -4.35 2.07
N LEU A 117 -4.71 -5.63 1.86
CA LEU A 117 -5.20 -6.72 2.72
C LEU A 117 -4.63 -6.58 4.14
N GLY A 118 -3.34 -6.28 4.27
CA GLY A 118 -2.67 -6.12 5.56
C GLY A 118 -3.28 -5.02 6.41
N VAL A 119 -3.60 -3.87 5.79
CA VAL A 119 -4.27 -2.76 6.49
C VAL A 119 -5.68 -3.14 6.93
N ALA A 120 -6.45 -3.84 6.08
CA ALA A 120 -7.78 -4.32 6.45
C ALA A 120 -7.74 -5.28 7.64
N LEU A 121 -6.79 -6.22 7.66
CA LEU A 121 -6.60 -7.15 8.77
C LEU A 121 -6.12 -6.45 10.05
N ASN A 122 -5.22 -5.47 9.93
CA ASN A 122 -4.75 -4.69 11.07
C ASN A 122 -5.88 -3.87 11.70
N ASN A 123 -6.75 -3.26 10.90
CA ASN A 123 -7.90 -2.51 11.39
C ASN A 123 -8.83 -3.40 12.25
N VAL A 124 -9.03 -4.65 11.84
CA VAL A 124 -9.80 -5.62 12.63
C VAL A 124 -9.06 -6.09 13.88
N LYS A 125 -7.75 -6.32 13.76
CA LYS A 125 -6.91 -6.76 14.88
C LYS A 125 -6.86 -5.72 16.02
N TYR A 126 -6.85 -4.44 15.67
CA TYR A 126 -6.82 -3.32 16.63
C TYR A 126 -8.22 -2.83 17.01
N GLU A 127 -9.28 -3.50 16.54
CA GLU A 127 -10.68 -3.18 16.83
C GLU A 127 -11.04 -1.70 16.55
N TYR A 128 -10.46 -1.14 15.50
CA TYR A 128 -10.69 0.26 15.15
C TYR A 128 -12.15 0.53 14.78
N SER A 129 -12.65 1.68 15.21
CA SER A 129 -13.93 2.19 14.74
C SER A 129 -13.87 2.49 13.24
N ILE A 130 -15.02 2.62 12.58
CA ILE A 130 -15.07 2.88 11.13
C ILE A 130 -14.27 4.13 10.75
N LEU A 131 -14.38 5.20 11.57
CA LEU A 131 -13.64 6.44 11.33
C LEU A 131 -12.13 6.25 11.50
N GLU A 132 -11.70 5.56 12.55
CA GLU A 132 -10.28 5.26 12.80
C GLU A 132 -9.70 4.36 11.71
N SER A 133 -10.46 3.39 11.21
CA SER A 133 -10.06 2.51 10.10
C SER A 133 -9.82 3.30 8.80
N VAL A 134 -10.65 4.28 8.49
CA VAL A 134 -10.48 5.14 7.32
C VAL A 134 -9.24 6.04 7.47
N VAL A 135 -9.07 6.66 8.63
CA VAL A 135 -7.90 7.50 8.93
C VAL A 135 -6.61 6.68 8.88
N ASN A 136 -6.62 5.48 9.48
CA ASN A 136 -5.49 4.55 9.42
C ASN A 136 -5.18 4.13 7.98
N GLY A 137 -6.20 3.79 7.20
CA GLY A 137 -6.05 3.43 5.78
C GLY A 137 -5.45 4.56 4.95
N PHE A 138 -5.95 5.78 5.11
CA PHE A 138 -5.42 6.96 4.43
C PHE A 138 -3.98 7.25 4.83
N ALA A 139 -3.68 7.25 6.13
CA ALA A 139 -2.33 7.51 6.64
C ALA A 139 -1.32 6.46 6.18
N THR A 140 -1.70 5.19 6.22
CA THR A 140 -0.86 4.08 5.72
C THR A 140 -0.62 4.21 4.21
N GLY A 141 -1.64 4.60 3.44
CA GLY A 141 -1.51 4.86 2.01
C GLY A 141 -0.52 6.00 1.73
N VAL A 142 -0.59 7.10 2.46
CA VAL A 142 0.38 8.21 2.36
C VAL A 142 1.79 7.73 2.71
N GLY A 143 1.95 6.92 3.77
CA GLY A 143 3.24 6.32 4.12
C GLY A 143 3.80 5.43 3.00
N TYR A 144 2.94 4.66 2.33
CA TYR A 144 3.29 3.88 1.15
C TYR A 144 3.77 4.76 0.00
N LEU A 145 3.03 5.85 -0.30
CA LEU A 145 3.39 6.80 -1.36
C LEU A 145 4.75 7.44 -1.10
N ILE A 146 5.01 7.89 0.11
CA ILE A 146 6.31 8.47 0.49
C ILE A 146 7.43 7.46 0.26
N ALA A 147 7.26 6.23 0.73
CA ALA A 147 8.26 5.18 0.61
C ALA A 147 8.57 4.84 -0.86
N ILE A 148 7.54 4.69 -1.72
CA ILE A 148 7.77 4.32 -3.13
C ILE A 148 8.41 5.46 -3.93
N VAL A 149 8.05 6.72 -3.66
CA VAL A 149 8.66 7.89 -4.32
C VAL A 149 10.12 8.04 -3.89
N LEU A 150 10.44 7.85 -2.61
CA LEU A 150 11.83 7.86 -2.13
C LEU A 150 12.67 6.77 -2.80
N LEU A 151 12.16 5.54 -2.87
CA LEU A 151 12.87 4.45 -3.56
C LEU A 151 13.08 4.77 -5.05
N ALA A 152 12.05 5.30 -5.72
CA ALA A 152 12.15 5.66 -7.13
C ALA A 152 13.21 6.76 -7.36
N GLY A 153 13.23 7.78 -6.52
CA GLY A 153 14.24 8.85 -6.60
C GLY A 153 15.66 8.34 -6.37
N ILE A 154 15.86 7.41 -5.43
CA ILE A 154 17.18 6.78 -5.21
C ILE A 154 17.57 5.94 -6.43
N ARG A 155 16.65 5.17 -7.02
CA ARG A 155 16.91 4.36 -8.21
C ARG A 155 17.28 5.19 -9.42
N GLU A 156 16.57 6.28 -9.70
CA GLU A 156 16.92 7.21 -10.78
C GLU A 156 18.33 7.77 -10.60
N LYS A 157 18.72 8.08 -9.36
CA LYS A 157 20.05 8.60 -9.07
C LYS A 157 21.15 7.54 -9.18
N MET A 158 20.83 6.29 -8.86
CA MET A 158 21.78 5.17 -8.96
C MET A 158 22.04 4.74 -10.41
N GLU A 159 21.13 5.03 -11.36
CA GLU A 159 21.30 4.67 -12.78
C GLU A 159 22.54 5.34 -13.41
N TYR A 160 23.00 6.47 -12.84
CA TYR A 160 24.19 7.21 -13.29
C TYR A 160 25.47 6.79 -12.57
N ASN A 161 25.44 5.83 -11.66
CA ASN A 161 26.62 5.40 -10.91
C ASN A 161 27.19 4.09 -11.48
N ASP A 162 28.52 3.94 -11.42
CA ASP A 162 29.23 2.71 -11.77
C ASP A 162 28.97 1.64 -10.70
N ILE A 163 28.02 0.75 -10.97
CA ILE A 163 27.67 -0.36 -10.10
C ILE A 163 28.32 -1.62 -10.65
N PRO A 164 29.01 -2.44 -9.80
CA PRO A 164 29.56 -3.73 -10.22
C PRO A 164 28.49 -4.63 -10.85
N GLU A 165 28.84 -5.34 -11.92
CA GLU A 165 27.91 -6.18 -12.68
C GLU A 165 27.12 -7.18 -11.81
N SER A 166 27.73 -7.70 -10.74
CA SER A 166 27.08 -8.63 -9.80
C SER A 166 25.93 -8.03 -9.02
N PHE A 167 25.87 -6.71 -8.86
CA PHE A 167 24.83 -5.99 -8.12
C PHE A 167 23.84 -5.25 -9.01
N GLN A 168 24.06 -5.23 -10.33
CA GLN A 168 23.16 -4.56 -11.25
C GLN A 168 21.77 -5.21 -11.27
N GLY A 169 20.74 -4.38 -11.38
CA GLY A 169 19.33 -4.81 -11.48
C GLY A 169 18.63 -4.97 -10.13
N MET A 170 18.03 -6.13 -9.87
CA MET A 170 17.23 -6.38 -8.67
C MET A 170 18.03 -6.39 -7.36
N PRO A 171 19.27 -6.92 -7.28
CA PRO A 171 20.00 -6.99 -6.01
C PRO A 171 20.24 -5.63 -5.37
N ILE A 172 20.62 -4.62 -6.16
CA ILE A 172 20.86 -3.26 -5.64
C ILE A 172 19.59 -2.60 -5.13
N VAL A 173 18.43 -2.88 -5.76
CA VAL A 173 17.14 -2.34 -5.35
C VAL A 173 16.70 -2.95 -4.01
N LEU A 174 16.93 -4.25 -3.83
CA LEU A 174 16.66 -4.93 -2.56
C LEU A 174 17.56 -4.42 -1.44
N LEU A 175 18.85 -4.20 -1.73
CA LEU A 175 19.79 -3.61 -0.79
C LEU A 175 19.35 -2.21 -0.37
N THR A 176 18.94 -1.39 -1.32
CA THR A 176 18.44 -0.03 -1.06
C THR A 176 17.17 -0.07 -0.21
N ALA A 177 16.24 -0.97 -0.53
CA ALA A 177 15.01 -1.16 0.26
C ALA A 177 15.34 -1.60 1.69
N ALA A 178 16.30 -2.49 1.89
CA ALA A 178 16.76 -2.93 3.22
C ALA A 178 17.37 -1.77 4.02
N LEU A 179 18.22 -0.95 3.41
CA LEU A 179 18.79 0.23 4.06
C LEU A 179 17.73 1.26 4.42
N MET A 180 16.73 1.47 3.54
CA MET A 180 15.57 2.32 3.85
C MET A 180 14.77 1.77 5.04
N ALA A 181 14.56 0.45 5.09
CA ALA A 181 13.84 -0.17 6.20
C ALA A 181 14.57 0.03 7.53
N ILE A 182 15.90 -0.12 7.54
CA ILE A 182 16.73 0.16 8.74
C ILE A 182 16.63 1.62 9.15
N ALA A 183 16.67 2.56 8.19
CA ALA A 183 16.55 3.98 8.47
C ALA A 183 15.17 4.34 9.06
N PHE A 184 14.10 3.74 8.55
CA PHE A 184 12.74 3.95 9.08
C PHE A 184 12.50 3.26 10.42
N PHE A 185 13.23 2.18 10.70
CA PHE A 185 13.17 1.53 12.01
C PHE A 185 13.66 2.44 13.15
N GLY A 186 14.49 3.44 12.84
CA GLY A 186 14.91 4.46 13.80
C GLY A 186 13.78 5.40 14.25
N PHE A 187 12.62 5.42 13.57
CA PHE A 187 11.43 6.18 13.95
C PHE A 187 10.40 5.35 14.74
N SER A 188 10.60 4.05 14.85
CA SER A 188 9.72 3.10 15.56
C SER A 188 10.16 2.84 17.04
#